data_cb5c271b138b9ea44a87d220ef1dec92
#
_entry.id   cb5c271b138b9ea44a87d220ef1dec92
#
_cell.length_a   1.000
_cell.length_b   1.000
_cell.length_c   1.000
_cell.angle_alpha   90.00
_cell.angle_beta   90.00
_cell.angle_gamma   90.00
#
_symmetry.space_group_name_H-M   'P 1'
#
loop_
_entity.id
_entity.type
_entity.pdbx_description
1 polymer ?
#
loop_
_entity_poly.entity_id
_entity_poly.type
_entity_poly.pdbx_seq_one_letter_code
_entity_poly.pdbx_strand_id
1 'polypeptide(L)'
;VRLVHINLLQPGMKLGKRIYSEEGLVLLSEGVELTSRLIVRLKDLGIGYVYVNDAATEDIIIPDMLREETRRRALVEIKQQFHSMSGLKTKSRMPHFGKALSGLMNTILEDIGSQKEAMIMLMDMNSSDFDLYNHSLNVCVYTLVLGVASGYTRQQLMEIGLGALLHDIGKTQIAPEILHKPARLSDEEFKIIQQHTTYGHRILKDEPGIPLLAAHCALQHHERIDGSGYPFGLKDNEIHEYAKWLALADSYDAMTTNRVYKQALLPHQAVEVLYTGSGTLYEQRMLEKFRDCVAIYPLGLSVTLSTGEIGVVADIHSRIPQRPRIRVLKDADGQMLSAPYEIDLSTALSTMITGVEGVEDLPPTQARSEFFDS
;
A
#
# COMPACT_ATOMS: atom_id res chain seq x y z
N VAL A 1 -8.91 8.57 -17.33
CA VAL A 1 -9.69 7.78 -16.34
C VAL A 1 -9.88 8.56 -15.05
N ARG A 2 -10.95 8.27 -14.28
CA ARG A 2 -11.28 8.91 -13.01
C ARG A 2 -11.44 7.87 -11.91
N LEU A 3 -10.86 8.14 -10.73
CA LEU A 3 -11.03 7.31 -9.54
C LEU A 3 -12.31 7.72 -8.81
N VAL A 4 -13.25 6.79 -8.67
CA VAL A 4 -14.59 7.03 -8.13
C VAL A 4 -14.84 6.12 -6.93
N HIS A 5 -15.34 6.69 -5.83
CA HIS A 5 -15.75 5.91 -4.68
C HIS A 5 -16.92 4.99 -5.04
N ILE A 6 -16.94 3.77 -4.53
CA ILE A 6 -17.92 2.72 -4.86
C ILE A 6 -19.37 3.17 -4.68
N ASN A 7 -19.64 4.07 -3.73
CA ASN A 7 -21.00 4.59 -3.47
C ASN A 7 -21.47 5.61 -4.51
N LEU A 8 -20.55 6.15 -5.32
CA LEU A 8 -20.87 7.10 -6.39
C LEU A 8 -20.95 6.41 -7.76
N LEU A 9 -20.66 5.10 -7.83
CA LEU A 9 -20.79 4.36 -9.08
C LEU A 9 -22.26 4.24 -9.51
N GLN A 10 -22.46 4.42 -10.80
CA GLN A 10 -23.78 4.29 -11.44
C GLN A 10 -23.73 3.21 -12.54
N PRO A 11 -24.82 2.46 -12.74
CA PRO A 11 -24.97 1.57 -13.88
C PRO A 11 -24.75 2.32 -15.19
N GLY A 12 -24.05 1.69 -16.13
CA GLY A 12 -23.66 2.28 -17.42
C GLY A 12 -22.25 2.90 -17.43
N MET A 13 -21.64 3.17 -16.26
CA MET A 13 -20.22 3.54 -16.20
C MET A 13 -19.35 2.40 -16.70
N LYS A 14 -18.25 2.72 -17.39
CA LYS A 14 -17.29 1.73 -17.89
C LYS A 14 -16.04 1.70 -17.01
N LEU A 15 -15.59 0.49 -16.71
CA LEU A 15 -14.38 0.27 -15.93
C LEU A 15 -13.16 0.83 -16.68
N GLY A 16 -12.36 1.64 -16.02
CA GLY A 16 -11.17 2.30 -16.57
C GLY A 16 -9.86 1.55 -16.29
N LYS A 17 -9.84 0.63 -15.35
CA LYS A 17 -8.71 -0.24 -15.01
C LYS A 17 -9.20 -1.63 -14.64
N ARG A 18 -8.40 -2.66 -14.91
CA ARG A 18 -8.73 -4.05 -14.54
C ARG A 18 -8.84 -4.21 -13.03
N ILE A 19 -9.72 -5.10 -12.60
CA ILE A 19 -9.84 -5.55 -11.21
C ILE A 19 -9.35 -6.99 -11.15
N TYR A 20 -8.49 -7.30 -10.19
CA TYR A 20 -7.88 -8.62 -10.02
C TYR A 20 -8.45 -9.35 -8.80
N SER A 21 -8.42 -10.68 -8.84
CA SER A 21 -8.67 -11.54 -7.68
C SER A 21 -7.43 -11.60 -6.79
N GLU A 22 -7.59 -12.21 -5.62
CA GLU A 22 -6.48 -12.53 -4.69
C GLU A 22 -5.39 -13.40 -5.34
N GLU A 23 -5.76 -14.23 -6.32
CA GLU A 23 -4.80 -15.05 -7.07
C GLU A 23 -4.14 -14.28 -8.24
N GLY A 24 -4.40 -12.98 -8.38
CA GLY A 24 -3.89 -12.16 -9.48
C GLY A 24 -4.56 -12.44 -10.83
N LEU A 25 -5.73 -13.10 -10.84
CA LEU A 25 -6.52 -13.30 -12.05
C LEU A 25 -7.43 -12.10 -12.31
N VAL A 26 -7.66 -11.78 -13.58
CA VAL A 26 -8.55 -10.68 -13.94
C VAL A 26 -10.01 -11.05 -13.62
N LEU A 27 -10.61 -10.38 -12.64
CA LEU A 27 -12.04 -10.50 -12.30
C LEU A 27 -12.92 -9.70 -13.26
N LEU A 28 -12.52 -8.45 -13.53
CA LEU A 28 -13.20 -7.57 -14.48
C LEU A 28 -12.17 -6.89 -15.37
N SER A 29 -12.39 -6.94 -16.67
CA SER A 29 -11.52 -6.29 -17.66
C SER A 29 -11.84 -4.79 -17.78
N GLU A 30 -10.86 -4.02 -18.20
CA GLU A 30 -11.04 -2.65 -18.64
C GLU A 30 -12.12 -2.56 -19.72
N GLY A 31 -12.92 -1.48 -19.71
CA GLY A 31 -14.01 -1.26 -20.65
C GLY A 31 -15.32 -1.97 -20.32
N VAL A 32 -15.35 -2.85 -19.31
CA VAL A 32 -16.58 -3.52 -18.87
C VAL A 32 -17.57 -2.48 -18.35
N GLU A 33 -18.82 -2.53 -18.85
CA GLU A 33 -19.91 -1.71 -18.36
C GLU A 33 -20.41 -2.21 -17.01
N LEU A 34 -20.42 -1.32 -16.01
CA LEU A 34 -20.84 -1.62 -14.66
C LEU A 34 -22.37 -1.69 -14.59
N THR A 35 -22.89 -2.86 -14.30
CA THR A 35 -24.32 -3.08 -13.99
C THR A 35 -24.57 -2.92 -12.49
N SER A 36 -25.82 -2.69 -12.08
CA SER A 36 -26.20 -2.65 -10.67
C SER A 36 -25.72 -3.90 -9.90
N ARG A 37 -25.80 -5.08 -10.53
CA ARG A 37 -25.33 -6.35 -9.95
C ARG A 37 -23.83 -6.39 -9.75
N LEU A 38 -23.05 -5.89 -10.72
CA LEU A 38 -21.59 -5.80 -10.62
C LEU A 38 -21.18 -4.82 -9.51
N ILE A 39 -21.83 -3.66 -9.42
CA ILE A 39 -21.56 -2.67 -8.36
C ILE A 39 -21.80 -3.26 -6.97
N VAL A 40 -22.94 -3.98 -6.76
CA VAL A 40 -23.20 -4.68 -5.50
C VAL A 40 -22.11 -5.70 -5.22
N ARG A 41 -21.72 -6.52 -6.21
CA ARG A 41 -20.68 -7.52 -6.01
C ARG A 41 -19.31 -6.91 -5.69
N LEU A 42 -18.95 -5.76 -6.29
CA LEU A 42 -17.72 -5.05 -5.95
C LEU A 42 -17.75 -4.54 -4.49
N LYS A 43 -18.93 -4.07 -4.03
CA LYS A 43 -19.12 -3.70 -2.61
C LYS A 43 -18.95 -4.89 -1.67
N ASP A 44 -19.56 -6.03 -2.03
CA ASP A 44 -19.46 -7.28 -1.24
C ASP A 44 -18.02 -7.80 -1.16
N LEU A 45 -17.21 -7.53 -2.20
CA LEU A 45 -15.77 -7.80 -2.23
C LEU A 45 -14.94 -6.75 -1.48
N GLY A 46 -15.55 -5.79 -0.80
CA GLY A 46 -14.84 -4.76 -0.04
C GLY A 46 -14.14 -3.69 -0.88
N ILE A 47 -14.41 -3.60 -2.18
CA ILE A 47 -13.76 -2.63 -3.06
C ILE A 47 -14.31 -1.23 -2.77
N GLY A 48 -13.44 -0.32 -2.29
CA GLY A 48 -13.81 1.05 -1.93
C GLY A 48 -13.83 2.04 -3.09
N TYR A 49 -12.92 1.87 -4.06
CA TYR A 49 -12.74 2.77 -5.19
C TYR A 49 -12.53 2.01 -6.49
N VAL A 50 -12.95 2.60 -7.60
CA VAL A 50 -12.86 2.02 -8.94
C VAL A 50 -12.46 3.09 -9.94
N TYR A 51 -11.52 2.77 -10.82
CA TYR A 51 -11.24 3.63 -11.98
C TYR A 51 -12.35 3.44 -13.02
N VAL A 52 -12.93 4.56 -13.47
CA VAL A 52 -13.94 4.57 -14.54
C VAL A 52 -13.46 5.42 -15.73
N ASN A 53 -13.88 5.05 -16.93
CA ASN A 53 -13.65 5.85 -18.11
C ASN A 53 -14.57 7.08 -18.09
N ASP A 54 -13.98 8.25 -18.31
CA ASP A 54 -14.66 9.53 -18.35
C ASP A 54 -14.04 10.37 -19.48
N ALA A 55 -14.86 10.89 -20.38
CA ALA A 55 -14.41 11.62 -21.55
C ALA A 55 -13.56 12.87 -21.21
N ALA A 56 -13.82 13.51 -20.05
CA ALA A 56 -13.06 14.67 -19.62
C ALA A 56 -11.66 14.33 -19.09
N THR A 57 -11.36 13.04 -18.92
CA THR A 57 -10.13 12.53 -18.27
C THR A 57 -9.49 11.36 -19.03
N GLU A 58 -9.81 11.17 -20.32
CA GLU A 58 -9.29 10.05 -21.14
C GLU A 58 -7.77 10.08 -21.29
N ASP A 59 -7.17 11.27 -21.30
CA ASP A 59 -5.73 11.51 -21.42
C ASP A 59 -4.97 11.28 -20.10
N ILE A 60 -5.66 11.15 -18.96
CA ILE A 60 -5.02 10.84 -17.68
C ILE A 60 -4.66 9.35 -17.66
N ILE A 61 -3.36 9.09 -17.74
CA ILE A 61 -2.80 7.72 -17.72
C ILE A 61 -2.34 7.41 -16.30
N ILE A 62 -2.82 6.31 -15.74
CA ILE A 62 -2.41 5.83 -14.42
C ILE A 62 -1.24 4.86 -14.61
N PRO A 63 -0.02 5.20 -14.21
CA PRO A 63 1.11 4.28 -14.33
C PRO A 63 0.95 3.11 -13.35
N ASP A 64 1.39 1.92 -13.77
CA ASP A 64 1.52 0.77 -12.90
C ASP A 64 2.94 0.70 -12.33
N MET A 65 3.06 0.51 -11.02
CA MET A 65 4.36 0.38 -10.33
C MET A 65 5.14 -0.85 -10.79
N LEU A 66 4.41 -1.92 -11.06
CA LEU A 66 4.93 -3.18 -11.60
C LEU A 66 4.20 -3.52 -12.88
N ARG A 67 4.92 -4.09 -13.85
CA ARG A 67 4.27 -4.72 -15.02
C ARG A 67 3.34 -5.84 -14.55
N GLU A 68 2.20 -6.00 -15.22
CA GLU A 68 1.20 -7.04 -14.90
C GLU A 68 1.83 -8.45 -14.81
N GLU A 69 2.73 -8.77 -15.71
CA GLU A 69 3.45 -10.05 -15.70
C GLU A 69 4.32 -10.22 -14.46
N THR A 70 5.05 -9.16 -14.06
CA THR A 70 5.89 -9.15 -12.85
C THR A 70 5.03 -9.34 -11.61
N ARG A 71 3.92 -8.62 -11.50
CA ARG A 71 2.97 -8.74 -10.39
C ARG A 71 2.44 -10.17 -10.28
N ARG A 72 1.89 -10.71 -11.35
CA ARG A 72 1.32 -12.07 -11.37
C ARG A 72 2.37 -13.11 -10.99
N ARG A 73 3.57 -13.02 -11.57
CA ARG A 73 4.69 -13.92 -11.23
C ARG A 73 5.08 -13.80 -9.77
N ALA A 74 5.12 -12.57 -9.23
CA ALA A 74 5.46 -12.32 -7.83
C ALA A 74 4.46 -13.00 -6.89
N LEU A 75 3.16 -12.81 -7.10
CA LEU A 75 2.12 -13.40 -6.26
C LEU A 75 2.18 -14.94 -6.27
N VAL A 76 2.34 -15.55 -7.45
CA VAL A 76 2.49 -17.01 -7.57
C VAL A 76 3.71 -17.49 -6.80
N GLU A 77 4.86 -16.84 -6.97
CA GLU A 77 6.10 -17.23 -6.31
C GLU A 77 6.02 -17.06 -4.78
N ILE A 78 5.54 -15.89 -4.31
CA ILE A 78 5.35 -15.64 -2.87
C ILE A 78 4.44 -16.70 -2.26
N LYS A 79 3.28 -16.94 -2.86
CA LYS A 79 2.31 -17.95 -2.39
C LYS A 79 2.94 -19.34 -2.33
N GLN A 80 3.67 -19.74 -3.36
CA GLN A 80 4.36 -21.04 -3.41
C GLN A 80 5.41 -21.17 -2.29
N GLN A 81 6.23 -20.13 -2.10
CA GLN A 81 7.27 -20.13 -1.10
C GLN A 81 6.71 -20.13 0.33
N PHE A 82 5.68 -19.33 0.61
CA PHE A 82 5.02 -19.32 1.92
C PHE A 82 4.34 -20.64 2.23
N HIS A 83 3.64 -21.26 1.28
CA HIS A 83 3.03 -22.58 1.48
C HIS A 83 4.09 -23.67 1.75
N SER A 84 5.24 -23.58 1.08
CA SER A 84 6.32 -24.54 1.30
C SER A 84 6.89 -24.49 2.72
N MET A 85 6.75 -23.35 3.39
CA MET A 85 7.21 -23.12 4.78
C MET A 85 6.14 -23.43 5.82
N SER A 86 4.85 -23.48 5.48
CA SER A 86 3.74 -23.68 6.42
C SER A 86 3.64 -25.08 7.05
N GLY A 87 4.32 -26.09 6.52
CA GLY A 87 4.26 -27.48 7.00
C GLY A 87 5.52 -27.99 7.69
N LEU A 88 6.58 -27.19 7.79
CA LEU A 88 7.89 -27.66 8.23
C LEU A 88 8.01 -27.69 9.75
N LYS A 89 7.62 -28.83 10.37
CA LYS A 89 8.01 -29.17 11.76
C LYS A 89 9.52 -29.49 11.92
N THR A 90 10.29 -29.53 10.85
CA THR A 90 11.71 -29.88 10.83
C THR A 90 12.50 -29.01 9.85
N LYS A 91 13.78 -28.78 10.18
CA LYS A 91 14.80 -27.99 9.44
C LYS A 91 15.11 -28.55 8.03
N SER A 92 14.11 -28.66 7.17
CA SER A 92 14.34 -29.02 5.78
C SER A 92 14.70 -27.72 5.02
N ARG A 93 16.00 -27.50 4.78
CA ARG A 93 16.47 -26.43 3.90
C ARG A 93 15.88 -26.62 2.52
N MET A 94 15.32 -25.56 1.95
CA MET A 94 14.81 -25.57 0.58
C MET A 94 15.90 -25.14 -0.40
N PRO A 95 16.44 -26.05 -1.23
CA PRO A 95 17.65 -25.78 -2.03
C PRO A 95 17.55 -24.63 -3.01
N HIS A 96 16.34 -24.16 -3.30
CA HIS A 96 16.08 -23.13 -4.34
C HIS A 96 15.33 -21.88 -3.84
N PHE A 97 14.95 -21.83 -2.54
CA PHE A 97 14.16 -20.74 -1.96
C PHE A 97 14.79 -19.36 -2.16
N GLY A 98 15.99 -19.15 -1.66
CA GLY A 98 16.70 -17.88 -1.79
C GLY A 98 17.02 -17.49 -3.24
N LYS A 99 17.29 -18.48 -4.11
CA LYS A 99 17.56 -18.21 -5.54
C LYS A 99 16.32 -17.76 -6.29
N ALA A 100 15.17 -18.39 -6.03
CA ALA A 100 13.88 -18.03 -6.65
C ALA A 100 13.49 -16.61 -6.28
N LEU A 101 13.53 -16.27 -4.99
CA LEU A 101 13.19 -14.94 -4.48
C LEU A 101 14.19 -13.86 -4.92
N SER A 102 15.49 -14.17 -5.00
CA SER A 102 16.49 -13.24 -5.55
C SER A 102 16.23 -12.97 -7.05
N GLY A 103 15.81 -13.97 -7.81
CA GLY A 103 15.43 -13.81 -9.22
C GLY A 103 14.19 -12.92 -9.37
N LEU A 104 13.17 -13.14 -8.54
CA LEU A 104 11.97 -12.30 -8.48
C LEU A 104 12.31 -10.85 -8.11
N MET A 105 13.13 -10.66 -7.08
CA MET A 105 13.55 -9.33 -6.61
C MET A 105 14.28 -8.55 -7.70
N ASN A 106 15.13 -9.20 -8.48
CA ASN A 106 15.78 -8.54 -9.62
C ASN A 106 14.75 -8.01 -10.65
N THR A 107 13.72 -8.79 -10.95
CA THR A 107 12.66 -8.37 -11.88
C THR A 107 11.86 -7.18 -11.33
N ILE A 108 11.53 -7.20 -10.04
CA ILE A 108 10.84 -6.08 -9.36
C ILE A 108 11.71 -4.81 -9.40
N LEU A 109 13.01 -4.93 -9.11
CA LEU A 109 13.95 -3.80 -9.14
C LEU A 109 14.13 -3.24 -10.56
N GLU A 110 14.07 -4.08 -11.60
CA GLU A 110 14.11 -3.63 -13.00
C GLU A 110 12.86 -2.83 -13.35
N ASP A 111 11.68 -3.26 -12.90
CA ASP A 111 10.43 -2.54 -13.11
C ASP A 111 10.45 -1.17 -12.43
N ILE A 112 10.80 -1.11 -11.13
CA ILE A 112 10.90 0.14 -10.38
C ILE A 112 11.97 1.06 -10.96
N GLY A 113 13.15 0.52 -11.32
CA GLY A 113 14.25 1.29 -11.87
C GLY A 113 14.02 1.83 -13.29
N SER A 114 13.05 1.26 -14.03
CA SER A 114 12.65 1.75 -15.34
C SER A 114 11.79 3.02 -15.29
N GLN A 115 11.22 3.31 -14.12
CA GLN A 115 10.41 4.50 -13.90
C GLN A 115 11.31 5.69 -13.54
N LYS A 116 11.26 6.74 -14.36
CA LYS A 116 12.10 7.95 -14.16
C LYS A 116 11.88 8.63 -12.81
N GLU A 117 10.71 8.47 -12.24
CA GLU A 117 10.28 9.08 -10.99
C GLU A 117 9.42 8.06 -10.23
N ALA A 118 10.11 7.11 -9.56
CA ALA A 118 9.41 6.11 -8.76
C ALA A 118 8.71 6.79 -7.57
N MET A 119 7.39 6.76 -7.58
CA MET A 119 6.54 7.29 -6.51
C MET A 119 5.60 6.18 -6.05
N ILE A 120 5.32 6.14 -4.76
CA ILE A 120 4.34 5.20 -4.21
C ILE A 120 2.95 5.64 -4.68
N MET A 121 2.43 4.93 -5.67
CA MET A 121 1.04 5.02 -6.09
C MET A 121 0.22 4.04 -5.26
N LEU A 122 -1.09 4.27 -5.16
CA LEU A 122 -1.99 3.24 -4.63
C LEU A 122 -1.90 2.00 -5.53
N MET A 123 -1.34 0.93 -4.97
CA MET A 123 -1.17 -0.36 -5.66
C MET A 123 -2.44 -1.12 -5.51
N ASP A 124 -3.48 -1.20 -5.65
CA ASP A 124 -4.69 -2.01 -5.47
C ASP A 124 -5.51 -1.69 -4.22
N MET A 125 -6.29 -0.63 -4.29
CA MET A 125 -7.45 -0.47 -3.41
C MET A 125 -8.52 -1.56 -3.63
N ASN A 126 -8.23 -2.54 -4.47
CA ASN A 126 -9.20 -3.47 -5.05
C ASN A 126 -8.99 -4.92 -4.63
N SER A 127 -8.12 -5.23 -3.66
CA SER A 127 -8.05 -6.57 -3.10
C SER A 127 -9.11 -6.76 -2.03
N SER A 128 -9.97 -7.74 -2.20
CA SER A 128 -10.88 -8.22 -1.18
C SER A 128 -10.11 -9.09 -0.20
N ASP A 129 -10.27 -8.84 1.06
CA ASP A 129 -9.63 -9.53 2.18
C ASP A 129 -8.12 -9.30 2.33
N PHE A 130 -7.65 -9.39 3.59
CA PHE A 130 -6.24 -9.32 3.93
C PHE A 130 -5.49 -10.50 3.29
N ASP A 131 -5.08 -10.33 2.04
CA ASP A 131 -4.22 -11.28 1.35
C ASP A 131 -2.77 -11.02 1.76
N LEU A 132 -2.22 -11.93 2.56
CA LEU A 132 -0.85 -11.92 3.03
C LEU A 132 0.17 -11.73 1.89
N TYR A 133 -0.12 -12.26 0.70
CA TYR A 133 0.81 -12.24 -0.42
C TYR A 133 0.81 -10.90 -1.17
N ASN A 134 -0.37 -10.32 -1.40
CA ASN A 134 -0.51 -8.97 -1.96
C ASN A 134 0.07 -7.94 -1.00
N HIS A 135 -0.23 -8.03 0.29
CA HIS A 135 0.36 -7.20 1.32
C HIS A 135 1.90 -7.26 1.30
N SER A 136 2.48 -8.46 1.32
CA SER A 136 3.94 -8.63 1.26
C SER A 136 4.56 -8.02 0.00
N LEU A 137 3.88 -8.14 -1.14
CA LEU A 137 4.34 -7.53 -2.40
C LEU A 137 4.25 -5.99 -2.36
N ASN A 138 3.13 -5.44 -1.89
CA ASN A 138 2.93 -4.00 -1.78
C ASN A 138 3.96 -3.37 -0.84
N VAL A 139 4.12 -3.92 0.37
CA VAL A 139 5.11 -3.46 1.34
C VAL A 139 6.53 -3.53 0.76
N CYS A 140 6.85 -4.60 0.01
CA CYS A 140 8.12 -4.71 -0.67
C CYS A 140 8.33 -3.57 -1.69
N VAL A 141 7.35 -3.30 -2.55
CA VAL A 141 7.44 -2.24 -3.56
C VAL A 141 7.57 -0.86 -2.90
N TYR A 142 6.76 -0.56 -1.88
CA TYR A 142 6.84 0.71 -1.15
C TYR A 142 8.21 0.90 -0.49
N THR A 143 8.72 -0.15 0.17
CA THR A 143 10.03 -0.12 0.81
C THR A 143 11.16 0.07 -0.22
N LEU A 144 11.05 -0.54 -1.40
CA LEU A 144 12.04 -0.36 -2.46
C LEU A 144 12.03 1.06 -3.04
N VAL A 145 10.86 1.67 -3.24
CA VAL A 145 10.74 3.07 -3.67
C VAL A 145 11.41 4.00 -2.65
N LEU A 146 11.16 3.79 -1.36
CA LEU A 146 11.81 4.54 -0.27
C LEU A 146 13.32 4.33 -0.26
N GLY A 147 13.79 3.11 -0.49
CA GLY A 147 15.21 2.79 -0.60
C GLY A 147 15.87 3.49 -1.79
N VAL A 148 15.24 3.48 -2.97
CA VAL A 148 15.71 4.21 -4.16
C VAL A 148 15.79 5.70 -3.86
N ALA A 149 14.76 6.29 -3.31
CA ALA A 149 14.70 7.69 -2.94
C ALA A 149 15.73 8.06 -1.84
N SER A 150 16.13 7.08 -1.02
CA SER A 150 17.17 7.24 0.01
C SER A 150 18.60 7.00 -0.50
N GLY A 151 18.76 6.67 -1.80
CA GLY A 151 20.05 6.47 -2.44
C GLY A 151 20.70 5.11 -2.12
N TYR A 152 19.91 4.10 -1.77
CA TYR A 152 20.43 2.77 -1.49
C TYR A 152 21.05 2.13 -2.73
N THR A 153 22.17 1.45 -2.53
CA THR A 153 22.82 0.64 -3.57
C THR A 153 21.95 -0.55 -3.96
N ARG A 154 22.18 -1.12 -5.15
CA ARG A 154 21.45 -2.32 -5.59
C ARG A 154 21.51 -3.46 -4.57
N GLN A 155 22.64 -3.65 -3.89
CA GLN A 155 22.79 -4.67 -2.87
C GLN A 155 21.88 -4.37 -1.67
N GLN A 156 21.86 -3.15 -1.17
CA GLN A 156 20.98 -2.74 -0.08
C GLN A 156 19.51 -2.86 -0.46
N LEU A 157 19.14 -2.52 -1.70
CA LEU A 157 17.78 -2.72 -2.21
C LEU A 157 17.39 -4.20 -2.28
N MET A 158 18.30 -5.09 -2.67
CA MET A 158 18.08 -6.53 -2.62
C MET A 158 17.83 -7.02 -1.19
N GLU A 159 18.62 -6.57 -0.22
CA GLU A 159 18.54 -6.98 1.18
C GLU A 159 17.23 -6.50 1.83
N ILE A 160 16.92 -5.20 1.71
CA ILE A 160 15.72 -4.62 2.28
C ILE A 160 14.45 -5.13 1.58
N GLY A 161 14.49 -5.29 0.25
CA GLY A 161 13.37 -5.81 -0.53
C GLY A 161 13.04 -7.26 -0.18
N LEU A 162 14.03 -8.13 -0.01
CA LEU A 162 13.81 -9.48 0.49
C LEU A 162 13.28 -9.47 1.92
N GLY A 163 13.78 -8.56 2.76
CA GLY A 163 13.26 -8.37 4.11
C GLY A 163 11.78 -7.97 4.12
N ALA A 164 11.41 -7.01 3.27
CA ALA A 164 10.03 -6.56 3.12
C ALA A 164 9.11 -7.63 2.53
N LEU A 165 9.58 -8.37 1.52
CA LEU A 165 8.82 -9.45 0.90
C LEU A 165 8.52 -10.60 1.87
N LEU A 166 9.38 -10.83 2.85
CA LEU A 166 9.34 -11.98 3.75
C LEU A 166 9.02 -11.62 5.20
N HIS A 167 8.73 -10.33 5.51
CA HIS A 167 8.56 -9.88 6.88
C HIS A 167 7.51 -10.68 7.65
N ASP A 168 6.46 -11.04 6.96
CA ASP A 168 5.28 -11.71 7.49
C ASP A 168 5.27 -13.24 7.31
N ILE A 169 6.36 -13.85 6.82
CA ILE A 169 6.42 -15.29 6.57
C ILE A 169 6.12 -16.11 7.83
N GLY A 170 6.40 -15.57 9.01
CA GLY A 170 6.11 -16.22 10.29
C GLY A 170 4.62 -16.42 10.56
N LYS A 171 3.72 -15.68 9.89
CA LYS A 171 2.26 -15.87 9.97
C LYS A 171 1.84 -17.25 9.48
N THR A 172 2.65 -17.91 8.65
CA THR A 172 2.43 -19.31 8.22
C THR A 172 2.51 -20.30 9.38
N GLN A 173 3.03 -19.92 10.54
CA GLN A 173 3.11 -20.74 11.74
C GLN A 173 2.00 -20.44 12.75
N ILE A 174 1.15 -19.46 12.48
CA ILE A 174 0.00 -19.11 13.32
C ILE A 174 -1.20 -19.95 12.90
N ALA A 175 -1.97 -20.41 13.89
CA ALA A 175 -3.18 -21.19 13.64
C ALA A 175 -4.20 -20.36 12.81
N PRO A 176 -4.76 -20.93 11.71
CA PRO A 176 -5.69 -20.20 10.85
C PRO A 176 -6.90 -19.62 11.59
N GLU A 177 -7.37 -20.30 12.62
CA GLU A 177 -8.52 -19.88 13.44
C GLU A 177 -8.26 -18.57 14.20
N ILE A 178 -6.98 -18.27 14.50
CA ILE A 178 -6.56 -17.01 15.14
C ILE A 178 -6.26 -15.98 14.04
N LEU A 179 -5.50 -16.38 13.00
CA LEU A 179 -5.06 -15.48 11.94
C LEU A 179 -6.23 -14.88 11.16
N HIS A 180 -7.27 -15.68 10.88
CA HIS A 180 -8.46 -15.29 10.11
C HIS A 180 -9.71 -15.10 10.99
N LYS A 181 -9.52 -14.83 12.29
CA LYS A 181 -10.64 -14.63 13.20
C LYS A 181 -11.49 -13.44 12.77
N PRO A 182 -12.80 -13.63 12.48
CA PRO A 182 -13.68 -12.56 12.03
C PRO A 182 -14.20 -11.70 13.21
N ALA A 183 -13.32 -11.36 14.17
CA ALA A 183 -13.63 -10.53 15.34
C ALA A 183 -12.35 -9.95 15.92
N ARG A 184 -12.46 -8.98 16.82
CA ARG A 184 -11.32 -8.46 17.57
C ARG A 184 -10.62 -9.61 18.32
N LEU A 185 -9.28 -9.63 18.25
CA LEU A 185 -8.47 -10.58 18.98
C LEU A 185 -8.51 -10.28 20.49
N SER A 186 -8.46 -11.34 21.33
CA SER A 186 -8.15 -11.14 22.74
C SER A 186 -6.66 -10.80 22.92
N ASP A 187 -6.29 -10.33 24.12
CA ASP A 187 -4.89 -10.03 24.42
C ASP A 187 -3.99 -11.28 24.31
N GLU A 188 -4.52 -12.45 24.64
CA GLU A 188 -3.82 -13.73 24.51
C GLU A 188 -3.64 -14.11 23.03
N GLU A 189 -4.69 -13.96 22.22
CA GLU A 189 -4.63 -14.21 20.78
C GLU A 189 -3.68 -13.23 20.09
N PHE A 190 -3.71 -11.96 20.49
CA PHE A 190 -2.77 -10.96 19.97
C PHE A 190 -1.32 -11.31 20.30
N LYS A 191 -1.01 -11.77 21.52
CA LYS A 191 0.32 -12.30 21.88
C LYS A 191 0.75 -13.47 21.02
N ILE A 192 -0.18 -14.32 20.57
CA ILE A 192 0.11 -15.40 19.64
C ILE A 192 0.45 -14.81 18.25
N ILE A 193 -0.32 -13.85 17.78
CA ILE A 193 -0.02 -13.16 16.50
C ILE A 193 1.37 -12.49 16.55
N GLN A 194 1.72 -11.81 17.62
CA GLN A 194 3.04 -11.15 17.77
C GLN A 194 4.22 -12.14 17.56
N GLN A 195 4.02 -13.42 17.83
CA GLN A 195 5.06 -14.44 17.63
C GLN A 195 5.47 -14.64 16.17
N HIS A 196 4.67 -14.14 15.19
CA HIS A 196 5.07 -14.27 13.79
C HIS A 196 6.43 -13.63 13.52
N THR A 197 6.79 -12.56 14.23
CA THR A 197 8.10 -11.90 14.11
C THR A 197 9.26 -12.83 14.45
N THR A 198 9.16 -13.52 15.58
CA THR A 198 10.16 -14.50 16.04
C THR A 198 10.16 -15.79 15.21
N TYR A 199 8.99 -16.20 14.73
CA TYR A 199 8.89 -17.35 13.81
C TYR A 199 9.50 -17.02 12.45
N GLY A 200 9.22 -15.83 11.90
CA GLY A 200 9.80 -15.35 10.65
C GLY A 200 11.32 -15.30 10.72
N HIS A 201 11.88 -14.69 11.76
CA HIS A 201 13.32 -14.69 11.99
C HIS A 201 13.89 -16.11 12.06
N ARG A 202 13.25 -17.03 12.78
CA ARG A 202 13.70 -18.42 12.91
C ARG A 202 13.69 -19.17 11.58
N ILE A 203 12.71 -18.90 10.72
CA ILE A 203 12.62 -19.47 9.37
C ILE A 203 13.77 -18.97 8.50
N LEU A 204 14.02 -17.64 8.53
CA LEU A 204 14.88 -16.99 7.56
C LEU A 204 16.38 -16.98 7.90
N LYS A 205 16.74 -16.93 9.19
CA LYS A 205 18.13 -16.66 9.64
C LYS A 205 19.19 -17.67 9.14
N ASP A 206 18.78 -18.90 8.93
CA ASP A 206 19.66 -20.00 8.51
C ASP A 206 19.39 -20.46 7.07
N GLU A 207 18.50 -19.71 6.33
CA GLU A 207 18.07 -20.12 5.00
C GLU A 207 19.10 -19.68 3.95
N PRO A 208 19.64 -20.63 3.14
CA PRO A 208 20.65 -20.31 2.14
C PRO A 208 20.12 -19.32 1.09
N GLY A 209 20.92 -18.26 0.82
CA GLY A 209 20.59 -17.23 -0.16
C GLY A 209 19.63 -16.15 0.34
N ILE A 210 19.24 -16.18 1.62
CA ILE A 210 18.53 -15.08 2.29
C ILE A 210 19.52 -14.31 3.16
N PRO A 211 19.64 -12.99 2.96
CA PRO A 211 20.49 -12.14 3.82
C PRO A 211 20.01 -12.16 5.27
N LEU A 212 20.95 -12.20 6.23
CA LEU A 212 20.58 -12.14 7.64
C LEU A 212 19.79 -10.88 7.99
N LEU A 213 20.04 -9.76 7.31
CA LEU A 213 19.27 -8.53 7.47
C LEU A 213 17.80 -8.69 7.09
N ALA A 214 17.46 -9.55 6.13
CA ALA A 214 16.07 -9.88 5.83
C ALA A 214 15.37 -10.59 7.01
N ALA A 215 16.09 -11.50 7.69
CA ALA A 215 15.57 -12.12 8.91
C ALA A 215 15.39 -11.10 10.05
N HIS A 216 16.29 -10.10 10.18
CA HIS A 216 16.13 -9.01 11.13
C HIS A 216 14.94 -8.10 10.80
N CYS A 217 14.64 -7.86 9.53
CA CYS A 217 13.43 -7.17 9.11
C CYS A 217 12.17 -7.90 9.62
N ALA A 218 12.09 -9.22 9.41
CA ALA A 218 10.97 -10.01 9.93
C ALA A 218 10.85 -9.96 11.46
N LEU A 219 11.98 -9.83 12.18
CA LEU A 219 12.00 -9.76 13.64
C LEU A 219 11.55 -8.41 14.18
N GLN A 220 11.94 -7.30 13.53
CA GLN A 220 11.92 -5.96 14.12
C GLN A 220 10.88 -5.00 13.50
N HIS A 221 10.14 -5.39 12.45
CA HIS A 221 9.23 -4.47 11.74
C HIS A 221 8.07 -3.95 12.59
N HIS A 222 7.76 -4.60 13.70
CA HIS A 222 6.78 -4.12 14.68
C HIS A 222 7.40 -3.43 15.89
N GLU A 223 8.72 -3.26 15.95
CA GLU A 223 9.34 -2.41 16.94
C GLU A 223 9.03 -0.93 16.67
N ARG A 224 8.98 -0.13 17.73
CA ARG A 224 8.69 1.31 17.68
C ARG A 224 9.79 2.07 18.40
N ILE A 225 10.17 3.24 17.90
CA ILE A 225 11.36 3.96 18.38
C ILE A 225 11.28 4.38 19.85
N ASP A 226 10.07 4.45 20.43
CA ASP A 226 9.86 4.71 21.87
C ASP A 226 9.93 3.45 22.75
N GLY A 227 10.04 2.26 22.16
CA GLY A 227 10.07 0.98 22.84
C GLY A 227 8.69 0.38 23.13
N SER A 228 7.61 0.96 22.60
CA SER A 228 6.24 0.43 22.74
C SER A 228 5.95 -0.76 21.81
N GLY A 229 6.86 -1.06 20.88
CA GLY A 229 6.72 -2.15 19.91
C GLY A 229 7.00 -3.55 20.45
N TYR A 230 7.03 -4.52 19.58
CA TYR A 230 7.32 -5.93 19.90
C TYR A 230 8.24 -6.56 18.85
N PRO A 231 8.94 -7.68 19.13
CA PRO A 231 8.78 -8.58 20.30
C PRO A 231 9.61 -8.20 21.53
N PHE A 232 10.58 -7.27 21.42
CA PHE A 232 11.53 -6.98 22.50
C PHE A 232 11.36 -5.59 23.12
N GLY A 233 10.57 -4.69 22.52
CA GLY A 233 10.45 -3.31 22.95
C GLY A 233 11.75 -2.52 22.75
N LEU A 234 12.42 -2.75 21.61
CA LEU A 234 13.65 -2.07 21.24
C LEU A 234 13.40 -0.57 21.03
N LYS A 235 14.41 0.24 21.34
CA LYS A 235 14.35 1.68 21.17
C LYS A 235 15.25 2.10 20.01
N ASP A 236 14.82 3.10 19.28
CA ASP A 236 15.51 3.82 18.22
C ASP A 236 16.81 3.16 17.69
N ASN A 237 17.96 3.41 18.32
CA ASN A 237 19.27 2.91 17.88
C ASN A 237 19.42 1.37 17.92
N GLU A 238 18.53 0.66 18.61
CA GLU A 238 18.53 -0.80 18.70
C GLU A 238 17.77 -1.43 17.54
N ILE A 239 16.96 -0.63 16.81
CA ILE A 239 16.17 -1.08 15.67
C ILE A 239 16.96 -0.81 14.40
N HIS A 240 17.16 -1.84 13.56
CA HIS A 240 17.84 -1.69 12.29
C HIS A 240 17.08 -0.74 11.34
N GLU A 241 17.80 0.13 10.61
CA GLU A 241 17.19 1.13 9.73
C GLU A 241 16.23 0.51 8.71
N TYR A 242 16.53 -0.67 8.16
CA TYR A 242 15.63 -1.37 7.24
C TYR A 242 14.30 -1.73 7.88
N ALA A 243 14.31 -2.16 9.15
CA ALA A 243 13.08 -2.48 9.88
C ALA A 243 12.24 -1.23 10.15
N LYS A 244 12.86 -0.07 10.39
CA LYS A 244 12.16 1.21 10.55
C LYS A 244 11.46 1.63 9.25
N TRP A 245 12.12 1.52 8.09
CA TRP A 245 11.49 1.78 6.79
C TRP A 245 10.33 0.84 6.52
N LEU A 246 10.55 -0.44 6.83
CA LEU A 246 9.54 -1.48 6.66
C LEU A 246 8.32 -1.21 7.54
N ALA A 247 8.52 -0.81 8.80
CA ALA A 247 7.43 -0.45 9.71
C ALA A 247 6.52 0.67 9.19
N LEU A 248 7.08 1.66 8.48
CA LEU A 248 6.30 2.72 7.82
C LEU A 248 5.49 2.17 6.64
N ALA A 249 6.15 1.41 5.76
CA ALA A 249 5.53 0.85 4.55
C ALA A 249 4.42 -0.15 4.91
N ASP A 250 4.65 -1.00 5.90
CA ASP A 250 3.69 -1.96 6.45
C ASP A 250 2.46 -1.26 7.03
N SER A 251 2.68 -0.26 7.91
CA SER A 251 1.58 0.51 8.50
C SER A 251 0.77 1.27 7.44
N TYR A 252 1.43 1.82 6.41
CA TYR A 252 0.76 2.49 5.31
C TYR A 252 -0.11 1.52 4.50
N ASP A 253 0.42 0.37 4.09
CA ASP A 253 -0.35 -0.64 3.37
C ASP A 253 -1.54 -1.14 4.20
N ALA A 254 -1.32 -1.39 5.49
CA ALA A 254 -2.37 -1.81 6.41
C ALA A 254 -3.52 -0.78 6.55
N MET A 255 -3.24 0.52 6.38
CA MET A 255 -4.23 1.59 6.42
C MET A 255 -4.92 1.83 5.08
N THR A 256 -4.21 1.62 3.97
CA THR A 256 -4.72 1.91 2.62
C THR A 256 -5.30 0.69 1.90
N THR A 257 -5.26 -0.48 2.52
CA THR A 257 -5.90 -1.71 2.03
C THR A 257 -7.21 -1.98 2.78
N ASN A 258 -8.26 -2.34 2.05
CA ASN A 258 -9.53 -2.73 2.66
C ASN A 258 -9.38 -4.02 3.48
N ARG A 259 -10.07 -4.08 4.61
CA ARG A 259 -10.17 -5.27 5.46
C ARG A 259 -11.65 -5.55 5.75
N VAL A 260 -11.99 -6.80 6.05
CA VAL A 260 -13.38 -7.24 6.31
C VAL A 260 -14.17 -6.32 7.25
N TYR A 261 -13.46 -5.69 8.21
CA TYR A 261 -14.07 -4.87 9.25
C TYR A 261 -13.71 -3.38 9.15
N LYS A 262 -12.92 -2.98 8.13
CA LYS A 262 -12.37 -1.63 8.09
C LYS A 262 -12.17 -1.15 6.66
N GLN A 263 -12.75 -0.01 6.34
CA GLN A 263 -12.52 0.66 5.06
C GLN A 263 -11.08 1.20 4.98
N ALA A 264 -10.49 1.11 3.80
CA ALA A 264 -9.20 1.70 3.51
C ALA A 264 -9.25 3.22 3.63
N LEU A 265 -8.24 3.79 4.24
CA LEU A 265 -7.98 5.23 4.20
C LEU A 265 -7.44 5.63 2.83
N LEU A 266 -7.76 6.84 2.41
CA LEU A 266 -7.07 7.46 1.29
C LEU A 266 -5.61 7.78 1.68
N PRO A 267 -4.68 7.87 0.70
CA PRO A 267 -3.27 8.11 0.98
C PRO A 267 -3.00 9.32 1.86
N HIS A 268 -3.69 10.45 1.64
CA HIS A 268 -3.51 11.66 2.46
C HIS A 268 -3.91 11.40 3.91
N GLN A 269 -5.03 10.71 4.15
CA GLN A 269 -5.48 10.35 5.51
C GLN A 269 -4.50 9.41 6.19
N ALA A 270 -4.00 8.38 5.48
CA ALA A 270 -3.01 7.44 6.00
C ALA A 270 -1.70 8.15 6.39
N VAL A 271 -1.22 9.08 5.55
CA VAL A 271 -0.03 9.90 5.86
C VAL A 271 -0.26 10.77 7.09
N GLU A 272 -1.42 11.41 7.24
CA GLU A 272 -1.77 12.18 8.43
C GLU A 272 -1.74 11.32 9.70
N VAL A 273 -2.30 10.11 9.64
CA VAL A 273 -2.26 9.16 10.76
C VAL A 273 -0.83 8.76 11.09
N LEU A 274 0.03 8.47 10.10
CA LEU A 274 1.45 8.18 10.33
C LEU A 274 2.16 9.34 11.05
N TYR A 275 1.87 10.59 10.67
CA TYR A 275 2.45 11.77 11.32
C TYR A 275 2.05 11.93 12.79
N THR A 276 0.91 11.39 13.22
CA THR A 276 0.56 11.37 14.66
C THR A 276 1.53 10.53 15.51
N GLY A 277 2.26 9.60 14.89
CA GLY A 277 3.31 8.78 15.50
C GLY A 277 4.72 9.36 15.36
N SER A 278 4.87 10.61 14.86
CA SER A 278 6.18 11.23 14.69
C SER A 278 6.91 11.41 16.03
N GLY A 279 8.16 10.96 16.09
CA GLY A 279 9.01 11.04 17.29
C GLY A 279 8.67 10.02 18.39
N THR A 280 7.64 9.19 18.21
CA THR A 280 7.27 8.10 19.12
C THR A 280 7.29 6.74 18.41
N LEU A 281 6.47 6.55 17.40
CA LEU A 281 6.43 5.31 16.64
C LEU A 281 7.46 5.30 15.50
N TYR A 282 7.66 6.45 14.87
CA TYR A 282 8.49 6.61 13.67
C TYR A 282 9.42 7.81 13.77
N GLU A 283 10.60 7.72 13.16
CA GLU A 283 11.50 8.86 13.01
C GLU A 283 10.91 9.94 12.09
N GLN A 284 10.94 11.20 12.52
CA GLN A 284 10.41 12.32 11.75
C GLN A 284 11.03 12.41 10.34
N ARG A 285 12.36 12.25 10.22
CA ARG A 285 13.05 12.29 8.91
C ARG A 285 12.55 11.23 7.94
N MET A 286 12.17 10.04 8.46
CA MET A 286 11.62 8.96 7.63
C MET A 286 10.20 9.26 7.17
N LEU A 287 9.37 9.85 8.05
CA LEU A 287 8.03 10.31 7.69
C LEU A 287 8.07 11.40 6.62
N GLU A 288 8.96 12.38 6.74
CA GLU A 288 9.15 13.44 5.75
C GLU A 288 9.52 12.84 4.38
N LYS A 289 10.49 11.93 4.36
CA LYS A 289 10.90 11.24 3.14
C LYS A 289 9.78 10.38 2.56
N PHE A 290 9.04 9.67 3.41
CA PHE A 290 7.88 8.87 3.01
C PHE A 290 6.82 9.73 2.33
N ARG A 291 6.42 10.85 2.98
CA ARG A 291 5.47 11.82 2.42
C ARG A 291 5.90 12.31 1.03
N ASP A 292 7.18 12.57 0.86
CA ASP A 292 7.72 13.10 -0.41
C ASP A 292 7.79 12.02 -1.52
N CYS A 293 7.64 10.75 -1.15
CA CYS A 293 7.60 9.61 -2.09
C CYS A 293 6.18 9.10 -2.38
N VAL A 294 5.15 9.58 -1.67
CA VAL A 294 3.77 9.09 -1.80
C VAL A 294 2.92 10.04 -2.63
N ALA A 295 2.17 9.49 -3.58
CA ALA A 295 1.10 10.20 -4.27
C ALA A 295 -0.10 10.39 -3.32
N ILE A 296 -0.06 11.41 -2.46
CA ILE A 296 -1.09 11.65 -1.44
C ILE A 296 -2.47 11.88 -2.04
N TYR A 297 -2.51 12.48 -3.23
CA TYR A 297 -3.72 12.59 -4.04
C TYR A 297 -3.50 11.82 -5.35
N PRO A 298 -3.98 10.58 -5.47
CA PRO A 298 -3.76 9.74 -6.64
C PRO A 298 -4.30 10.37 -7.94
N LEU A 299 -3.66 10.05 -9.06
CA LEU A 299 -4.16 10.42 -10.39
C LEU A 299 -5.60 9.95 -10.59
N GLY A 300 -6.42 10.79 -11.17
CA GLY A 300 -7.83 10.51 -11.39
C GLY A 300 -8.74 10.74 -10.20
N LEU A 301 -8.22 11.06 -9.00
CA LEU A 301 -9.02 11.33 -7.81
C LEU A 301 -9.80 12.64 -7.97
N SER A 302 -11.10 12.60 -7.67
CA SER A 302 -11.95 13.80 -7.64
C SER A 302 -11.77 14.55 -6.34
N VAL A 303 -11.42 15.84 -6.40
CA VAL A 303 -11.09 16.69 -5.24
C VAL A 303 -11.88 18.00 -5.27
N THR A 304 -12.16 18.53 -4.09
CA THR A 304 -12.72 19.87 -3.90
C THR A 304 -11.60 20.85 -3.55
N LEU A 305 -11.59 22.01 -4.21
CA LEU A 305 -10.62 23.08 -3.98
C LEU A 305 -11.15 24.10 -2.96
N SER A 306 -10.24 24.85 -2.35
CA SER A 306 -10.58 25.96 -1.43
C SER A 306 -11.41 27.08 -2.09
N THR A 307 -11.45 27.11 -3.40
CA THR A 307 -12.32 27.99 -4.21
C THR A 307 -13.75 27.50 -4.33
N GLY A 308 -14.05 26.28 -3.86
CA GLY A 308 -15.34 25.59 -4.01
C GLY A 308 -15.47 24.78 -5.31
N GLU A 309 -14.52 24.93 -6.23
CA GLU A 309 -14.50 24.20 -7.50
C GLU A 309 -14.19 22.72 -7.28
N ILE A 310 -14.68 21.85 -8.17
CA ILE A 310 -14.41 20.42 -8.15
C ILE A 310 -13.62 20.05 -9.40
N GLY A 311 -12.53 19.32 -9.18
CA GLY A 311 -11.66 18.86 -10.25
C GLY A 311 -11.12 17.46 -10.03
N VAL A 312 -10.29 17.01 -10.96
CA VAL A 312 -9.65 15.71 -10.94
C VAL A 312 -8.14 15.90 -10.95
N VAL A 313 -7.42 15.11 -10.16
CA VAL A 313 -5.94 15.09 -10.19
C VAL A 313 -5.48 14.61 -11.56
N ALA A 314 -4.92 15.53 -12.35
CA ALA A 314 -4.51 15.29 -13.73
C ALA A 314 -3.03 14.89 -13.85
N ASP A 315 -2.18 15.42 -12.94
CA ASP A 315 -0.73 15.18 -12.96
C ASP A 315 -0.15 15.37 -11.55
N ILE A 316 0.94 14.67 -11.22
CA ILE A 316 1.60 14.74 -9.92
C ILE A 316 3.06 15.13 -10.12
N HIS A 317 3.48 16.18 -9.43
CA HIS A 317 4.87 16.58 -9.43
C HIS A 317 5.70 15.69 -8.48
N SER A 318 6.70 15.00 -9.01
CA SER A 318 7.57 14.12 -8.21
C SER A 318 8.32 14.83 -7.07
N ARG A 319 8.57 16.14 -7.19
CA ARG A 319 9.24 16.93 -6.15
C ARG A 319 8.30 17.48 -5.08
N ILE A 320 7.02 17.66 -5.41
CA ILE A 320 5.99 18.24 -4.52
C ILE A 320 4.68 17.47 -4.73
N PRO A 321 4.61 16.18 -4.39
CA PRO A 321 3.43 15.35 -4.65
C PRO A 321 2.17 15.82 -3.90
N GLN A 322 2.33 16.67 -2.87
CA GLN A 322 1.24 17.26 -2.11
C GLN A 322 0.52 18.38 -2.87
N ARG A 323 1.09 18.88 -3.95
CA ARG A 323 0.53 19.97 -4.75
C ARG A 323 0.42 19.59 -6.24
N PRO A 324 -0.53 18.69 -6.54
CA PRO A 324 -0.72 18.17 -7.90
C PRO A 324 -1.29 19.22 -8.84
N ARG A 325 -1.35 18.90 -10.13
CA ARG A 325 -2.12 19.63 -11.13
C ARG A 325 -3.55 19.10 -11.15
N ILE A 326 -4.51 20.00 -11.04
CA ILE A 326 -5.94 19.68 -11.00
C ILE A 326 -6.60 20.15 -12.27
N ARG A 327 -7.33 19.28 -12.96
CA ARG A 327 -8.26 19.65 -14.02
C ARG A 327 -9.61 19.95 -13.41
N VAL A 328 -10.01 21.20 -13.42
CA VAL A 328 -11.30 21.66 -12.90
C VAL A 328 -12.40 21.28 -13.89
N LEU A 329 -13.42 20.59 -13.40
CA LEU A 329 -14.55 20.07 -14.17
C LEU A 329 -15.87 20.76 -13.82
N LYS A 330 -16.01 21.21 -12.56
CA LYS A 330 -17.21 21.90 -12.06
C LYS A 330 -16.81 23.22 -11.37
N ASP A 331 -17.65 24.22 -11.51
CA ASP A 331 -17.53 25.48 -10.76
C ASP A 331 -17.91 25.32 -9.27
N ALA A 332 -17.85 26.43 -8.52
CA ALA A 332 -18.18 26.45 -7.10
C ALA A 332 -19.67 26.17 -6.80
N ASP A 333 -20.54 26.34 -7.79
CA ASP A 333 -21.96 26.00 -7.70
C ASP A 333 -22.26 24.54 -8.08
N GLY A 334 -21.21 23.76 -8.42
CA GLY A 334 -21.29 22.37 -8.82
C GLY A 334 -21.75 22.14 -10.27
N GLN A 335 -21.81 23.20 -11.10
CA GLN A 335 -22.19 23.09 -12.50
C GLN A 335 -20.99 22.66 -13.35
N MET A 336 -21.25 21.76 -14.30
CA MET A 336 -20.22 21.31 -15.23
C MET A 336 -19.74 22.46 -16.11
N LEU A 337 -18.43 22.65 -16.19
CA LEU A 337 -17.81 23.64 -17.06
C LEU A 337 -17.93 23.19 -18.53
N SER A 338 -18.28 24.11 -19.41
CA SER A 338 -18.31 23.88 -20.85
C SER A 338 -16.90 23.68 -21.44
N ALA A 339 -15.87 24.23 -20.79
CA ALA A 339 -14.46 24.08 -21.12
C ALA A 339 -13.67 23.86 -19.80
N PRO A 340 -13.29 22.62 -19.49
CA PRO A 340 -12.39 22.32 -18.36
C PRO A 340 -11.05 23.04 -18.52
N TYR A 341 -10.43 23.44 -17.40
CA TYR A 341 -9.11 24.07 -17.36
C TYR A 341 -8.25 23.46 -16.26
N GLU A 342 -6.95 23.71 -16.29
CA GLU A 342 -6.03 23.14 -15.32
C GLU A 342 -5.45 24.20 -14.38
N ILE A 343 -5.36 23.86 -13.11
CA ILE A 343 -4.67 24.62 -12.07
C ILE A 343 -3.49 23.79 -11.58
N ASP A 344 -2.28 24.36 -11.68
CA ASP A 344 -1.09 23.78 -11.07
C ASP A 344 -0.96 24.30 -9.63
N LEU A 345 -1.26 23.44 -8.64
CA LEU A 345 -1.21 23.81 -7.24
C LEU A 345 0.23 24.11 -6.77
N SER A 346 1.26 23.66 -7.47
CA SER A 346 2.65 23.96 -7.13
C SER A 346 2.97 25.45 -7.33
N THR A 347 2.24 26.14 -8.21
CA THR A 347 2.37 27.56 -8.51
C THR A 347 1.21 28.41 -7.95
N ALA A 348 0.01 27.84 -7.89
CA ALA A 348 -1.19 28.48 -7.33
C ALA A 348 -1.24 28.33 -5.81
N LEU A 349 -0.34 28.99 -5.09
CA LEU A 349 -0.11 28.78 -3.64
C LEU A 349 -1.32 29.10 -2.76
N SER A 350 -2.23 29.96 -3.19
CA SER A 350 -3.46 30.31 -2.48
C SER A 350 -4.58 29.27 -2.60
N THR A 351 -4.47 28.33 -3.54
CA THR A 351 -5.47 27.30 -3.77
C THR A 351 -5.02 25.99 -3.13
N MET A 352 -5.91 25.33 -2.40
CA MET A 352 -5.62 24.06 -1.70
C MET A 352 -6.74 23.05 -1.99
N ILE A 353 -6.41 21.76 -1.88
CA ILE A 353 -7.40 20.70 -1.79
C ILE A 353 -7.97 20.73 -0.38
N THR A 354 -9.30 20.80 -0.27
CA THR A 354 -10.04 20.86 0.99
C THR A 354 -10.85 19.60 1.28
N GLY A 355 -10.98 18.70 0.31
CA GLY A 355 -11.72 17.46 0.47
C GLY A 355 -11.68 16.58 -0.76
N VAL A 356 -12.21 15.37 -0.64
CA VAL A 356 -12.36 14.39 -1.71
C VAL A 356 -13.83 14.12 -1.96
N GLU A 357 -14.25 14.10 -3.23
CA GLU A 357 -15.66 13.91 -3.59
C GLU A 357 -16.19 12.54 -3.10
N GLY A 358 -17.23 12.57 -2.27
CA GLY A 358 -17.89 11.35 -1.76
C GLY A 358 -17.22 10.69 -0.55
N VAL A 359 -16.30 11.37 0.10
CA VAL A 359 -15.60 10.91 1.31
C VAL A 359 -15.80 11.91 2.43
N GLU A 360 -16.17 11.42 3.62
CA GLU A 360 -16.11 12.21 4.84
C GLU A 360 -14.70 12.11 5.43
N ASP A 361 -14.11 13.25 5.76
CA ASP A 361 -12.81 13.28 6.42
C ASP A 361 -12.94 12.75 7.86
N LEU A 362 -12.30 11.63 8.13
CA LEU A 362 -12.16 11.12 9.50
C LEU A 362 -11.10 11.93 10.23
N PRO A 363 -11.39 12.43 11.47
CA PRO A 363 -10.37 13.10 12.27
C PRO A 363 -9.15 12.18 12.47
N PRO A 364 -7.91 12.65 12.24
CA PRO A 364 -6.70 11.83 12.36
C PRO A 364 -6.55 11.12 13.72
N THR A 365 -7.05 11.73 14.78
CA THR A 365 -7.06 11.16 16.14
C THR A 365 -7.98 9.95 16.27
N GLN A 366 -9.14 9.96 15.60
CA GLN A 366 -10.06 8.82 15.58
C GLN A 366 -9.47 7.68 14.73
N ALA A 367 -8.92 8.00 13.58
CA ALA A 367 -8.24 7.03 12.74
C ALA A 367 -7.03 6.40 13.46
N ARG A 368 -6.24 7.20 14.24
CA ARG A 368 -5.13 6.69 15.04
C ARG A 368 -5.56 5.59 15.99
N SER A 369 -6.58 5.83 16.81
CA SER A 369 -7.04 4.85 17.82
C SER A 369 -7.51 3.54 17.18
N GLU A 370 -8.04 3.61 15.98
CA GLU A 370 -8.47 2.44 15.24
C GLU A 370 -7.29 1.60 14.68
N PHE A 371 -6.14 2.21 14.36
CA PHE A 371 -5.03 1.53 13.70
C PHE A 371 -3.85 1.17 14.62
N PHE A 372 -3.65 1.92 15.70
CA PHE A 372 -2.50 1.76 16.57
C PHE A 372 -2.86 1.35 18.01
N ASP A 373 -4.09 1.62 18.45
CA ASP A 373 -4.53 1.34 19.83
C ASP A 373 -5.49 0.13 19.91
N SER A 374 -5.69 -0.59 18.78
CA SER A 374 -6.63 -1.73 18.67
C SER A 374 -5.94 -3.08 18.68
#